data_e6b1472fa94f9dab1a4f626982951246
#
_entry.id   e6b1472fa94f9dab1a4f626982951246
#
_cell.length_a   1.000
_cell.length_b   1.000
_cell.length_c   1.000
_cell.angle_alpha   90.00
_cell.angle_beta   90.00
_cell.angle_gamma   90.00
#
_symmetry.space_group_name_H-M   'P 1'
#
loop_
_entity.id
_entity.type
_entity.pdbx_description
1 polymer ?
#
loop_
_entity_poly.entity_id
_entity_poly.type
_entity_poly.pdbx_seq_one_letter_code
_entity_poly.pdbx_strand_id
1 'polypeptide(L)'
;MKRILASLALATALSATTPLSATAQTPIGVSYQPSLYWALPFHYANVKGWWKDVGLAPNFSTFPAGAPQIAAAPSKSWDVGGTGSVPAVLGAVRFNILTIGITNDESKTNAMMVRGDKFDAVKANPASLKGQRLLLTTNSTVDYAARKCLVKMGLAAQDMQFVNLGQAQIITALTSNNGDFAGVWAPNTYTLEERANAKYLCSGADAGAIVPGALIVRADFAKERPDDVAKFLAVFLRGWSWAKANPAEARTLALEFYKQGGLEVSPRAMDQEFALRPVFGLDEQLRILARGAGASTVDGWFGEIGKFITDVGTIPANPEPKSYITDDFMKRVAADPKLRAFATEFDKK
;
A
#
# COMPACT_ATOMS: atom_id res chain seq x y z
N MET A 1 -23.92 -87.46 -27.90
CA MET A 1 -24.43 -86.05 -27.82
C MET A 1 -23.55 -85.28 -26.87
N LYS A 2 -22.56 -84.54 -27.38
CA LYS A 2 -21.58 -83.75 -26.60
C LYS A 2 -21.98 -82.26 -26.69
N ARG A 3 -22.28 -81.62 -25.56
CA ARG A 3 -22.56 -80.23 -25.45
C ARG A 3 -21.21 -79.46 -25.16
N ILE A 4 -20.82 -78.58 -26.06
CA ILE A 4 -19.70 -77.74 -25.89
C ILE A 4 -20.20 -76.44 -25.22
N LEU A 5 -19.72 -76.10 -24.03
CA LEU A 5 -19.94 -74.85 -23.35
C LEU A 5 -18.81 -73.89 -23.75
N ALA A 6 -19.16 -72.85 -24.44
CA ALA A 6 -18.24 -71.75 -24.75
C ALA A 6 -18.29 -70.67 -23.61
N SER A 7 -17.19 -70.52 -22.86
CA SER A 7 -17.06 -69.52 -21.81
C SER A 7 -16.56 -68.20 -22.45
N LEU A 8 -17.38 -67.15 -22.40
CA LEU A 8 -17.06 -65.81 -22.87
C LEU A 8 -16.38 -65.08 -21.70
N ALA A 9 -15.11 -64.84 -21.81
CA ALA A 9 -14.35 -64.02 -20.84
C ALA A 9 -14.51 -62.52 -21.18
N LEU A 10 -15.22 -61.78 -20.30
CA LEU A 10 -15.42 -60.34 -20.39
C LEU A 10 -14.20 -59.63 -19.73
N ALA A 11 -13.32 -59.11 -20.53
CA ALA A 11 -12.18 -58.32 -20.07
C ALA A 11 -12.66 -56.88 -19.71
N THR A 12 -12.86 -56.57 -18.44
CA THR A 12 -13.11 -55.22 -17.93
C THR A 12 -11.80 -54.45 -17.91
N ALA A 13 -11.64 -53.51 -18.85
CA ALA A 13 -10.56 -52.55 -18.84
C ALA A 13 -10.81 -51.49 -17.72
N LEU A 14 -10.10 -51.62 -16.60
CA LEU A 14 -10.05 -50.59 -15.58
C LEU A 14 -9.27 -49.41 -16.11
N SER A 15 -9.95 -48.36 -16.55
CA SER A 15 -9.33 -47.04 -16.84
C SER A 15 -8.87 -46.41 -15.53
N ALA A 16 -7.58 -46.51 -15.24
CA ALA A 16 -6.95 -45.79 -14.14
C ALA A 16 -6.98 -44.29 -14.45
N THR A 17 -7.99 -43.60 -13.93
CA THR A 17 -7.98 -42.13 -13.86
C THR A 17 -6.95 -41.73 -12.80
N THR A 18 -5.75 -41.35 -13.21
CA THR A 18 -4.78 -40.67 -12.34
C THR A 18 -5.45 -39.39 -11.80
N PRO A 19 -5.60 -39.23 -10.47
CA PRO A 19 -6.09 -37.99 -9.94
C PRO A 19 -5.05 -36.90 -10.32
N LEU A 20 -5.49 -35.86 -11.02
CA LEU A 20 -4.71 -34.62 -11.11
C LEU A 20 -4.49 -34.16 -9.65
N SER A 21 -3.26 -34.29 -9.17
CA SER A 21 -2.88 -33.73 -7.88
C SER A 21 -3.06 -32.22 -7.99
N ALA A 22 -4.16 -31.69 -7.47
CA ALA A 22 -4.30 -30.28 -7.22
C ALA A 22 -3.15 -29.91 -6.29
N THR A 23 -2.17 -29.17 -6.80
CA THR A 23 -1.08 -28.64 -5.98
C THR A 23 -1.71 -27.82 -4.87
N ALA A 24 -1.55 -28.27 -3.62
CA ALA A 24 -2.09 -27.58 -2.46
C ALA A 24 -1.50 -26.17 -2.42
N GLN A 25 -2.38 -25.17 -2.36
CA GLN A 25 -1.94 -23.76 -2.24
C GLN A 25 -1.28 -23.54 -0.88
N THR A 26 -0.20 -22.77 -0.87
CA THR A 26 0.53 -22.45 0.36
C THR A 26 -0.09 -21.22 1.04
N PRO A 27 -0.49 -21.29 2.32
CA PRO A 27 -1.04 -20.17 3.03
C PRO A 27 -0.04 -19.00 3.13
N ILE A 28 -0.52 -17.76 2.97
CA ILE A 28 0.24 -16.53 3.15
C ILE A 28 -0.64 -15.46 3.81
N GLY A 29 -0.16 -14.87 4.91
CA GLY A 29 -0.84 -13.75 5.57
C GLY A 29 -0.55 -12.43 4.83
N VAL A 30 -1.59 -11.73 4.37
CA VAL A 30 -1.46 -10.46 3.65
C VAL A 30 -2.14 -9.35 4.43
N SER A 31 -1.37 -8.31 4.84
CA SER A 31 -1.87 -7.21 5.65
C SER A 31 -1.97 -5.90 4.86
N TYR A 32 -3.01 -5.10 5.18
CA TYR A 32 -3.21 -3.79 4.57
C TYR A 32 -4.21 -2.92 5.35
N GLN A 33 -4.34 -1.65 4.96
CA GLN A 33 -5.44 -0.77 5.35
C GLN A 33 -6.52 -0.81 4.25
N PRO A 34 -7.78 -1.12 4.56
CA PRO A 34 -8.79 -1.46 3.55
C PRO A 34 -9.21 -0.27 2.68
N SER A 35 -8.95 0.95 3.11
CA SER A 35 -9.29 2.17 2.38
C SER A 35 -8.13 2.77 1.60
N LEU A 36 -7.01 2.05 1.44
CA LEU A 36 -5.83 2.55 0.75
C LEU A 36 -5.68 1.95 -0.65
N TYR A 37 -5.48 2.84 -1.62
CA TYR A 37 -5.33 2.53 -3.04
C TYR A 37 -4.30 1.45 -3.34
N TRP A 38 -3.13 1.46 -2.69
CA TRP A 38 -2.08 0.49 -2.93
C TRP A 38 -2.43 -0.96 -2.53
N ALA A 39 -3.51 -1.18 -1.77
CA ALA A 39 -4.03 -2.51 -1.47
C ALA A 39 -4.94 -3.10 -2.56
N LEU A 40 -5.40 -2.29 -3.52
CA LEU A 40 -6.27 -2.73 -4.61
C LEU A 40 -5.75 -3.94 -5.39
N PRO A 41 -4.44 -4.08 -5.71
CA PRO A 41 -3.93 -5.26 -6.39
C PRO A 41 -4.24 -6.58 -5.70
N PHE A 42 -4.31 -6.58 -4.36
CA PHE A 42 -4.68 -7.77 -3.58
C PHE A 42 -6.14 -8.14 -3.78
N HIS A 43 -7.01 -7.12 -3.84
CA HIS A 43 -8.44 -7.31 -4.14
C HIS A 43 -8.63 -7.81 -5.57
N TYR A 44 -7.98 -7.19 -6.57
CA TYR A 44 -8.02 -7.64 -7.95
C TYR A 44 -7.59 -9.09 -8.09
N ALA A 45 -6.47 -9.46 -7.47
CA ALA A 45 -5.97 -10.82 -7.50
C ALA A 45 -6.92 -11.83 -6.84
N ASN A 46 -7.65 -11.42 -5.79
CA ASN A 46 -8.65 -12.26 -5.14
C ASN A 46 -9.85 -12.48 -6.07
N VAL A 47 -10.40 -11.43 -6.67
CA VAL A 47 -11.54 -11.52 -7.60
C VAL A 47 -11.19 -12.32 -8.85
N LYS A 48 -9.98 -12.11 -9.41
CA LYS A 48 -9.52 -12.79 -10.62
C LYS A 48 -8.93 -14.17 -10.38
N GLY A 49 -8.74 -14.58 -9.13
CA GLY A 49 -8.20 -15.90 -8.78
C GLY A 49 -6.69 -16.05 -8.99
N TRP A 50 -5.93 -14.96 -9.15
CA TRP A 50 -4.50 -15.01 -9.49
C TRP A 50 -3.59 -15.55 -8.37
N TRP A 51 -4.06 -15.54 -7.13
CA TRP A 51 -3.32 -16.13 -6.03
C TRP A 51 -3.07 -17.63 -6.24
N LYS A 52 -4.08 -18.35 -6.73
CA LYS A 52 -3.96 -19.79 -7.03
C LYS A 52 -3.00 -20.06 -8.19
N ASP A 53 -2.89 -19.15 -9.17
CA ASP A 53 -2.04 -19.31 -10.33
C ASP A 53 -0.54 -19.34 -9.95
N VAL A 54 -0.19 -18.71 -8.83
CA VAL A 54 1.16 -18.76 -8.24
C VAL A 54 1.26 -19.74 -7.05
N GLY A 55 0.20 -20.52 -6.77
CA GLY A 55 0.18 -21.52 -5.70
C GLY A 55 0.09 -20.94 -4.29
N LEU A 56 -0.45 -19.72 -4.12
CA LEU A 56 -0.66 -19.08 -2.82
C LEU A 56 -2.15 -19.06 -2.43
N ALA A 57 -2.42 -19.21 -1.12
CA ALA A 57 -3.74 -19.02 -0.51
C ALA A 57 -3.66 -17.84 0.48
N PRO A 58 -4.12 -16.62 0.09
CA PRO A 58 -4.01 -15.45 0.96
C PRO A 58 -5.00 -15.52 2.12
N ASN A 59 -4.52 -15.12 3.30
CA ASN A 59 -5.33 -14.78 4.46
C ASN A 59 -5.17 -13.29 4.75
N PHE A 60 -6.24 -12.51 4.59
CA PHE A 60 -6.18 -11.07 4.68
C PHE A 60 -6.38 -10.57 6.11
N SER A 61 -5.49 -9.68 6.56
CA SER A 61 -5.59 -8.96 7.83
C SER A 61 -5.66 -7.45 7.57
N THR A 62 -6.73 -6.82 8.03
CA THR A 62 -6.95 -5.38 7.85
C THR A 62 -6.66 -4.61 9.13
N PHE A 63 -6.08 -3.41 8.98
CA PHE A 63 -5.72 -2.53 10.09
C PHE A 63 -6.18 -1.10 9.82
N PRO A 64 -6.59 -0.33 10.85
CA PRO A 64 -7.09 1.03 10.65
C PRO A 64 -5.99 2.04 10.24
N ALA A 65 -4.71 1.70 10.50
CA ALA A 65 -3.54 2.51 10.15
C ALA A 65 -2.27 1.64 10.11
N GLY A 66 -1.16 2.19 9.60
CA GLY A 66 0.11 1.47 9.52
C GLY A 66 0.74 1.16 10.88
N ALA A 67 0.61 2.03 11.89
CA ALA A 67 1.19 1.79 13.21
C ALA A 67 0.65 0.52 13.89
N PRO A 68 -0.67 0.28 14.00
CA PRO A 68 -1.18 -0.99 14.52
C PRO A 68 -0.85 -2.19 13.62
N GLN A 69 -0.72 -2.01 12.28
CA GLN A 69 -0.29 -3.09 11.39
C GLN A 69 1.12 -3.57 11.73
N ILE A 70 2.11 -2.67 11.82
CA ILE A 70 3.48 -3.07 12.14
C ILE A 70 3.61 -3.62 13.57
N ALA A 71 2.84 -3.08 14.53
CA ALA A 71 2.83 -3.56 15.90
C ALA A 71 2.31 -5.01 16.04
N ALA A 72 1.52 -5.48 15.09
CA ALA A 72 1.02 -6.85 15.02
C ALA A 72 2.05 -7.87 14.45
N ALA A 73 3.16 -7.42 13.87
CA ALA A 73 4.16 -8.31 13.27
C ALA A 73 4.71 -9.39 14.22
N PRO A 74 5.01 -9.09 15.51
CA PRO A 74 5.51 -10.11 16.44
C PRO A 74 4.55 -11.28 16.68
N SER A 75 3.23 -11.06 16.53
CA SER A 75 2.22 -12.14 16.66
C SER A 75 2.15 -13.05 15.45
N LYS A 76 2.90 -12.74 14.37
CA LYS A 76 2.88 -13.46 13.09
C LYS A 76 1.47 -13.56 12.47
N SER A 77 0.60 -12.59 12.75
CA SER A 77 -0.75 -12.53 12.19
C SER A 77 -0.77 -12.19 10.69
N TRP A 78 0.36 -11.76 10.15
CA TRP A 78 0.58 -11.53 8.73
C TRP A 78 2.05 -11.79 8.36
N ASP A 79 2.33 -12.04 7.09
CA ASP A 79 3.66 -12.34 6.56
C ASP A 79 4.18 -11.21 5.68
N VAL A 80 3.34 -10.74 4.77
CA VAL A 80 3.60 -9.68 3.78
C VAL A 80 2.49 -8.64 3.80
N GLY A 81 2.69 -7.52 3.14
CA GLY A 81 1.61 -6.53 3.04
C GLY A 81 2.02 -5.25 2.36
N GLY A 82 1.10 -4.29 2.41
CA GLY A 82 1.33 -2.92 2.00
C GLY A 82 1.09 -1.96 3.15
N THR A 83 1.87 -0.89 3.22
CA THR A 83 1.75 0.16 4.23
C THR A 83 2.36 1.47 3.73
N GLY A 84 2.22 2.56 4.49
CA GLY A 84 2.93 3.81 4.20
C GLY A 84 4.42 3.74 4.58
N SER A 85 5.24 4.62 4.01
CA SER A 85 6.69 4.65 4.28
C SER A 85 7.05 4.92 5.74
N VAL A 86 6.32 5.79 6.43
CA VAL A 86 6.59 6.08 7.86
C VAL A 86 6.41 4.84 8.73
N PRO A 87 5.28 4.12 8.70
CA PRO A 87 5.16 2.85 9.41
C PRO A 87 6.16 1.79 8.93
N ALA A 88 6.56 1.76 7.66
CA ALA A 88 7.56 0.82 7.18
C ALA A 88 8.93 1.04 7.86
N VAL A 89 9.40 2.29 7.97
CA VAL A 89 10.65 2.61 8.70
C VAL A 89 10.53 2.29 10.19
N LEU A 90 9.40 2.62 10.83
CA LEU A 90 9.15 2.25 12.22
C LEU A 90 9.15 0.73 12.43
N GLY A 91 8.58 0.00 11.47
CA GLY A 91 8.57 -1.45 11.46
C GLY A 91 9.97 -2.06 11.32
N ALA A 92 10.82 -1.45 10.50
CA ALA A 92 12.22 -1.86 10.37
C ALA A 92 12.98 -1.72 11.69
N VAL A 93 12.83 -0.56 12.36
CA VAL A 93 13.54 -0.28 13.62
C VAL A 93 13.04 -1.15 14.77
N ARG A 94 11.75 -1.44 14.85
CA ARG A 94 11.14 -2.06 16.05
C ARG A 94 10.86 -3.55 15.90
N PHE A 95 10.65 -4.04 14.68
CA PHE A 95 10.06 -5.36 14.45
C PHE A 95 10.73 -6.15 13.33
N ASN A 96 11.91 -5.72 12.83
CA ASN A 96 12.64 -6.39 11.75
C ASN A 96 11.76 -6.59 10.50
N ILE A 97 11.05 -5.55 10.08
CA ILE A 97 10.27 -5.55 8.85
C ILE A 97 11.15 -5.04 7.71
N LEU A 98 11.14 -5.72 6.57
CA LEU A 98 11.84 -5.31 5.37
C LEU A 98 10.88 -4.60 4.41
N THR A 99 11.38 -3.57 3.71
CA THR A 99 10.75 -2.97 2.54
C THR A 99 11.28 -3.66 1.29
N ILE A 100 10.38 -4.23 0.48
CA ILE A 100 10.70 -5.07 -0.67
C ILE A 100 10.19 -4.52 -2.00
N GLY A 101 9.58 -3.34 -1.97
CA GLY A 101 9.06 -2.64 -3.14
C GLY A 101 8.28 -1.40 -2.74
N ILE A 102 7.93 -0.61 -3.74
CA ILE A 102 7.16 0.63 -3.60
C ILE A 102 5.76 0.41 -4.19
N THR A 103 4.73 0.76 -3.45
CA THR A 103 3.35 0.59 -3.92
C THR A 103 2.98 1.66 -4.94
N ASN A 104 3.18 2.91 -4.59
CA ASN A 104 2.82 4.08 -5.37
C ASN A 104 3.46 5.34 -4.76
N ASP A 105 3.38 6.46 -5.48
CA ASP A 105 3.67 7.79 -4.92
C ASP A 105 2.37 8.43 -4.43
N GLU A 106 2.31 8.77 -3.15
CA GLU A 106 1.17 9.39 -2.49
C GLU A 106 1.37 10.90 -2.23
N SER A 107 2.40 11.51 -2.78
CA SER A 107 2.78 12.90 -2.48
C SER A 107 1.63 13.88 -2.73
N LYS A 108 0.83 13.67 -3.78
CA LYS A 108 -0.31 14.53 -4.12
C LYS A 108 -1.55 14.28 -3.27
N THR A 109 -1.60 13.16 -2.56
CA THR A 109 -2.80 12.68 -1.88
C THR A 109 -2.66 12.54 -0.37
N ASN A 110 -1.49 12.87 0.18
CA ASN A 110 -1.28 13.13 1.60
C ASN A 110 -1.21 14.65 1.79
N ALA A 111 -2.22 15.25 2.43
CA ALA A 111 -2.39 16.70 2.43
C ALA A 111 -2.88 17.27 3.75
N MET A 112 -2.47 18.50 4.01
CA MET A 112 -3.17 19.39 4.91
C MET A 112 -4.38 19.97 4.20
N MET A 113 -5.56 19.76 4.79
CA MET A 113 -6.84 20.29 4.36
C MET A 113 -7.31 21.38 5.32
N VAL A 114 -8.05 22.33 4.81
CA VAL A 114 -8.68 23.40 5.58
C VAL A 114 -10.14 23.54 5.18
N ARG A 115 -11.03 23.89 6.09
CA ARG A 115 -12.40 24.25 5.77
C ARG A 115 -12.46 25.36 4.73
N GLY A 116 -13.38 25.26 3.77
CA GLY A 116 -13.45 26.15 2.62
C GLY A 116 -13.64 27.63 2.99
N ASP A 117 -14.38 27.92 4.06
CA ASP A 117 -14.61 29.27 4.57
C ASP A 117 -13.35 29.97 5.12
N LYS A 118 -12.30 29.19 5.44
CA LYS A 118 -11.03 29.70 5.97
C LYS A 118 -9.89 29.68 4.95
N PHE A 119 -10.10 29.02 3.81
CA PHE A 119 -9.02 28.74 2.84
C PHE A 119 -8.31 30.01 2.36
N ASP A 120 -9.06 30.99 1.88
CA ASP A 120 -8.48 32.20 1.28
C ASP A 120 -7.70 33.04 2.30
N ALA A 121 -8.24 33.13 3.53
CA ALA A 121 -7.57 33.87 4.62
C ALA A 121 -6.25 33.18 5.03
N VAL A 122 -6.24 31.86 5.16
CA VAL A 122 -5.03 31.09 5.52
C VAL A 122 -4.01 31.14 4.39
N LYS A 123 -4.45 31.03 3.14
CA LYS A 123 -3.58 31.11 1.96
C LYS A 123 -2.90 32.47 1.84
N ALA A 124 -3.64 33.54 2.13
CA ALA A 124 -3.09 34.92 2.12
C ALA A 124 -2.13 35.17 3.30
N ASN A 125 -2.37 34.54 4.45
CA ASN A 125 -1.55 34.69 5.65
C ASN A 125 -1.34 33.36 6.37
N PRO A 126 -0.35 32.54 5.96
CA PRO A 126 -0.07 31.25 6.61
C PRO A 126 0.28 31.38 8.11
N ALA A 127 0.77 32.54 8.56
CA ALA A 127 1.06 32.76 9.98
C ALA A 127 -0.19 32.67 10.88
N SER A 128 -1.41 32.79 10.30
CA SER A 128 -2.68 32.57 11.02
C SER A 128 -2.89 31.14 11.50
N LEU A 129 -2.07 30.18 11.03
CA LEU A 129 -2.04 28.82 11.52
C LEU A 129 -1.44 28.68 12.92
N LYS A 130 -0.69 29.69 13.40
CA LYS A 130 -0.06 29.63 14.74
C LYS A 130 -1.10 29.48 15.83
N GLY A 131 -0.88 28.51 16.72
CA GLY A 131 -1.79 28.17 17.82
C GLY A 131 -3.04 27.38 17.42
N GLN A 132 -3.28 27.18 16.12
CA GLN A 132 -4.40 26.39 15.64
C GLN A 132 -4.19 24.89 15.83
N ARG A 133 -5.30 24.13 15.91
CA ARG A 133 -5.27 22.67 16.01
C ARG A 133 -5.22 22.05 14.63
N LEU A 134 -4.30 21.09 14.44
CA LEU A 134 -4.23 20.24 13.26
C LEU A 134 -4.62 18.81 13.66
N LEU A 135 -5.78 18.36 13.19
CA LEU A 135 -6.26 17.00 13.43
C LEU A 135 -5.59 16.05 12.42
N LEU A 136 -4.79 15.11 12.89
CA LEU A 136 -4.12 14.15 12.00
C LEU A 136 -3.77 12.85 12.73
N THR A 137 -3.44 11.81 11.97
CA THR A 137 -2.89 10.57 12.53
C THR A 137 -1.38 10.72 12.62
N THR A 138 -0.84 10.79 13.85
CA THR A 138 0.61 10.92 14.08
C THR A 138 1.37 9.65 13.67
N ASN A 139 2.66 9.79 13.36
CA ASN A 139 3.53 8.69 12.89
C ASN A 139 2.99 8.01 11.62
N SER A 140 2.40 8.79 10.73
CA SER A 140 1.89 8.37 9.42
C SER A 140 2.52 9.18 8.29
N THR A 141 2.27 8.76 7.05
CA THR A 141 2.71 9.48 5.85
C THR A 141 2.16 10.90 5.78
N VAL A 142 0.93 11.13 6.25
CA VAL A 142 0.35 12.48 6.26
C VAL A 142 0.94 13.37 7.36
N ASP A 143 1.40 12.81 8.47
CA ASP A 143 2.16 13.57 9.47
C ASP A 143 3.46 14.12 8.87
N TYR A 144 4.18 13.27 8.13
CA TYR A 144 5.36 13.70 7.36
C TYR A 144 5.03 14.81 6.36
N ALA A 145 4.02 14.60 5.51
CA ALA A 145 3.60 15.58 4.50
C ALA A 145 3.18 16.92 5.14
N ALA A 146 2.39 16.88 6.21
CA ALA A 146 1.92 18.08 6.91
C ALA A 146 3.07 18.91 7.50
N ARG A 147 4.06 18.26 8.11
CA ARG A 147 5.23 18.98 8.64
C ARG A 147 6.09 19.59 7.52
N LYS A 148 6.26 18.89 6.40
CA LYS A 148 6.93 19.47 5.22
C LYS A 148 6.13 20.68 4.68
N CYS A 149 4.80 20.62 4.69
CA CYS A 149 3.93 21.74 4.34
C CYS A 149 4.11 22.95 5.28
N LEU A 150 4.17 22.74 6.59
CA LEU A 150 4.43 23.80 7.55
C LEU A 150 5.78 24.49 7.27
N VAL A 151 6.84 23.72 7.05
CA VAL A 151 8.16 24.27 6.70
C VAL A 151 8.08 25.09 5.42
N LYS A 152 7.40 24.61 4.37
CA LYS A 152 7.18 25.37 3.13
C LYS A 152 6.46 26.70 3.36
N MET A 153 5.53 26.73 4.31
CA MET A 153 4.79 27.94 4.69
C MET A 153 5.55 28.85 5.67
N GLY A 154 6.82 28.54 5.98
CA GLY A 154 7.64 29.31 6.92
C GLY A 154 7.28 29.10 8.39
N LEU A 155 6.65 27.97 8.70
CA LEU A 155 6.20 27.60 10.04
C LEU A 155 6.99 26.39 10.57
N ALA A 156 7.07 26.29 11.88
CA ALA A 156 7.58 25.12 12.56
C ALA A 156 6.43 24.21 13.04
N ALA A 157 6.72 22.94 13.29
CA ALA A 157 5.70 22.02 13.76
C ALA A 157 5.04 22.46 15.08
N GLN A 158 5.82 23.07 15.99
CA GLN A 158 5.33 23.61 17.26
C GLN A 158 4.44 24.86 17.12
N ASP A 159 4.36 25.46 15.95
CA ASP A 159 3.44 26.56 15.68
C ASP A 159 1.98 26.11 15.64
N MET A 160 1.72 24.80 15.44
CA MET A 160 0.36 24.22 15.52
C MET A 160 0.24 23.18 16.63
N GLN A 161 -0.98 22.99 17.12
CA GLN A 161 -1.31 21.95 18.08
C GLN A 161 -1.71 20.67 17.33
N PHE A 162 -0.84 19.67 17.32
CA PHE A 162 -1.14 18.38 16.69
C PHE A 162 -2.08 17.56 17.58
N VAL A 163 -3.25 17.23 17.06
CA VAL A 163 -4.26 16.40 17.74
C VAL A 163 -4.31 15.05 17.05
N ASN A 164 -3.83 14.00 17.73
CA ASN A 164 -3.79 12.65 17.18
C ASN A 164 -5.17 12.01 17.16
N LEU A 165 -5.70 11.77 15.97
CA LEU A 165 -7.00 11.12 15.72
C LEU A 165 -6.89 10.12 14.57
N GLY A 166 -7.77 9.12 14.58
CA GLY A 166 -7.98 8.23 13.44
C GLY A 166 -8.69 8.95 12.29
N GLN A 167 -8.49 8.51 11.05
CA GLN A 167 -9.03 9.18 9.86
C GLN A 167 -10.57 9.33 9.90
N ALA A 168 -11.30 8.32 10.35
CA ALA A 168 -12.76 8.40 10.49
C ALA A 168 -13.19 9.48 11.49
N GLN A 169 -12.47 9.63 12.60
CA GLN A 169 -12.71 10.67 13.60
C GLN A 169 -12.42 12.07 13.03
N ILE A 170 -11.38 12.22 12.22
CA ILE A 170 -11.03 13.47 11.54
C ILE A 170 -12.14 13.88 10.58
N ILE A 171 -12.64 12.94 9.75
CA ILE A 171 -13.77 13.19 8.85
C ILE A 171 -14.99 13.66 9.65
N THR A 172 -15.34 12.96 10.72
CA THR A 172 -16.46 13.33 11.57
C THR A 172 -16.27 14.73 12.17
N ALA A 173 -15.08 15.06 12.67
CA ALA A 173 -14.80 16.36 13.26
C ALA A 173 -15.00 17.51 12.26
N LEU A 174 -14.46 17.39 11.04
CA LEU A 174 -14.60 18.44 10.03
C LEU A 174 -16.04 18.56 9.51
N THR A 175 -16.73 17.44 9.28
CA THR A 175 -18.11 17.44 8.80
C THR A 175 -19.12 17.99 9.82
N SER A 176 -18.80 17.86 11.12
CA SER A 176 -19.62 18.44 12.22
C SER A 176 -19.14 19.82 12.67
N ASN A 177 -18.22 20.46 11.94
CA ASN A 177 -17.61 21.76 12.28
C ASN A 177 -16.84 21.80 13.61
N ASN A 178 -16.33 20.66 14.09
CA ASN A 178 -15.50 20.53 15.29
C ASN A 178 -13.99 20.58 15.01
N GLY A 179 -13.58 21.01 13.82
CA GLY A 179 -12.20 21.19 13.40
C GLY A 179 -12.12 22.01 12.13
N ASP A 180 -11.04 22.76 11.99
CA ASP A 180 -10.80 23.62 10.84
C ASP A 180 -9.71 23.08 9.93
N PHE A 181 -8.71 22.38 10.49
CA PHE A 181 -7.53 21.89 9.79
C PHE A 181 -7.36 20.40 10.02
N ALA A 182 -7.10 19.69 8.94
CA ALA A 182 -6.89 18.24 8.98
C ALA A 182 -5.68 17.81 8.16
N GLY A 183 -4.97 16.79 8.64
CA GLY A 183 -4.03 16.01 7.85
C GLY A 183 -4.67 14.67 7.50
N VAL A 184 -4.94 14.44 6.22
CA VAL A 184 -5.59 13.22 5.72
C VAL A 184 -4.93 12.70 4.45
N TRP A 185 -5.10 11.41 4.22
CA TRP A 185 -4.71 10.77 2.96
C TRP A 185 -5.94 10.38 2.15
N ALA A 186 -5.77 10.26 0.83
CA ALA A 186 -6.85 9.81 -0.03
C ALA A 186 -7.23 8.33 0.26
N PRO A 187 -8.53 8.01 0.10
CA PRO A 187 -9.59 8.83 -0.49
C PRO A 187 -10.27 9.81 0.50
N ASN A 188 -9.81 9.89 1.76
CA ASN A 188 -10.40 10.77 2.78
C ASN A 188 -10.31 12.26 2.42
N THR A 189 -9.27 12.66 1.67
CA THR A 189 -9.16 14.02 1.13
C THR A 189 -10.38 14.37 0.29
N TYR A 190 -10.80 13.49 -0.61
CA TYR A 190 -11.97 13.69 -1.47
C TYR A 190 -13.28 13.68 -0.67
N THR A 191 -13.37 12.81 0.33
CA THR A 191 -14.51 12.79 1.26
C THR A 191 -14.67 14.13 1.97
N LEU A 192 -13.58 14.75 2.43
CA LEU A 192 -13.62 16.07 3.06
C LEU A 192 -13.95 17.19 2.06
N GLU A 193 -13.46 17.12 0.81
CA GLU A 193 -13.89 18.06 -0.23
C GLU A 193 -15.41 18.02 -0.43
N GLU A 194 -15.99 16.82 -0.53
CA GLU A 194 -17.39 16.61 -0.86
C GLU A 194 -18.33 16.86 0.33
N ARG A 195 -17.94 16.42 1.55
CA ARG A 195 -18.82 16.44 2.72
C ARG A 195 -18.60 17.60 3.69
N ALA A 196 -17.40 18.19 3.69
CA ALA A 196 -17.03 19.28 4.60
C ALA A 196 -16.65 20.57 3.85
N ASN A 197 -16.80 20.60 2.51
CA ASN A 197 -16.33 21.71 1.68
C ASN A 197 -14.84 22.07 1.99
N ALA A 198 -14.04 21.12 2.39
CA ALA A 198 -12.64 21.35 2.68
C ALA A 198 -11.83 21.51 1.38
N LYS A 199 -10.73 22.25 1.48
CA LYS A 199 -9.83 22.51 0.35
C LYS A 199 -8.42 22.04 0.68
N TYR A 200 -7.68 21.62 -0.33
CA TYR A 200 -6.25 21.34 -0.21
C TYR A 200 -5.50 22.61 0.11
N LEU A 201 -4.92 22.69 1.29
CA LEU A 201 -4.03 23.81 1.67
C LEU A 201 -2.62 23.55 1.18
N CYS A 202 -2.12 22.34 1.36
CA CYS A 202 -0.80 21.91 0.90
C CYS A 202 -0.72 20.36 0.93
N SER A 203 -0.22 19.78 -0.14
CA SER A 203 0.12 18.35 -0.23
C SER A 203 1.62 18.10 -0.02
N GLY A 204 2.00 16.83 0.15
CA GLY A 204 3.41 16.43 0.14
C GLY A 204 4.13 16.90 -1.14
N ALA A 205 3.48 16.77 -2.30
CA ALA A 205 4.03 17.22 -3.58
C ALA A 205 4.24 18.74 -3.62
N ASP A 206 3.28 19.51 -3.10
CA ASP A 206 3.44 20.96 -2.98
C ASP A 206 4.63 21.33 -2.10
N ALA A 207 4.91 20.54 -1.08
CA ALA A 207 6.03 20.74 -0.18
C ALA A 207 7.37 20.17 -0.71
N GLY A 208 7.39 19.62 -1.94
CA GLY A 208 8.57 18.99 -2.52
C GLY A 208 8.97 17.67 -1.84
N ALA A 209 8.05 17.05 -1.10
CA ALA A 209 8.27 15.78 -0.40
C ALA A 209 7.74 14.61 -1.23
N ILE A 210 8.55 13.58 -1.41
CA ILE A 210 8.07 12.29 -1.93
C ILE A 210 7.48 11.49 -0.76
N VAL A 211 6.29 10.94 -0.96
CA VAL A 211 5.57 10.14 0.04
C VAL A 211 5.29 8.76 -0.56
N PRO A 212 6.27 7.85 -0.54
CA PRO A 212 6.07 6.53 -1.11
C PRO A 212 5.23 5.65 -0.19
N GLY A 213 4.39 4.80 -0.77
CA GLY A 213 3.89 3.62 -0.08
C GLY A 213 4.90 2.48 -0.18
N ALA A 214 4.83 1.50 0.71
CA ALA A 214 5.78 0.41 0.83
C ALA A 214 5.12 -0.97 0.75
N LEU A 215 5.69 -1.90 -0.01
CA LEU A 215 5.49 -3.33 0.13
C LEU A 215 6.45 -3.85 1.19
N ILE A 216 5.92 -4.57 2.16
CA ILE A 216 6.65 -5.00 3.34
C ILE A 216 6.57 -6.51 3.55
N VAL A 217 7.57 -7.03 4.25
CA VAL A 217 7.63 -8.44 4.67
C VAL A 217 8.29 -8.55 6.04
N ARG A 218 7.85 -9.48 6.89
CA ARG A 218 8.62 -9.84 8.08
C ARG A 218 9.93 -10.52 7.68
N ALA A 219 11.04 -10.16 8.32
CA ALA A 219 12.37 -10.68 7.98
C ALA A 219 12.51 -12.19 8.18
N ASP A 220 11.84 -12.76 9.20
CA ASP A 220 11.82 -14.21 9.42
C ASP A 220 11.12 -14.94 8.26
N PHE A 221 9.96 -14.47 7.83
CA PHE A 221 9.23 -15.04 6.70
C PHE A 221 10.02 -14.89 5.38
N ALA A 222 10.64 -13.74 5.15
CA ALA A 222 11.47 -13.49 3.97
C ALA A 222 12.63 -14.48 3.86
N LYS A 223 13.22 -14.86 4.99
CA LYS A 223 14.31 -15.85 5.08
C LYS A 223 13.80 -17.27 4.84
N GLU A 224 12.66 -17.62 5.44
CA GLU A 224 12.10 -18.97 5.38
C GLU A 224 11.42 -19.29 4.04
N ARG A 225 10.77 -18.29 3.43
CA ARG A 225 9.91 -18.46 2.25
C ARG A 225 10.16 -17.40 1.16
N PRO A 226 11.41 -17.24 0.69
CA PRO A 226 11.78 -16.18 -0.25
C PRO A 226 11.06 -16.26 -1.60
N ASP A 227 10.74 -17.47 -2.06
CA ASP A 227 10.01 -17.66 -3.33
C ASP A 227 8.54 -17.25 -3.21
N ASP A 228 7.92 -17.43 -2.05
CA ASP A 228 6.54 -16.97 -1.84
C ASP A 228 6.46 -15.45 -1.72
N VAL A 229 7.51 -14.80 -1.20
CA VAL A 229 7.63 -13.33 -1.25
C VAL A 229 7.72 -12.85 -2.71
N ALA A 230 8.49 -13.50 -3.57
CA ALA A 230 8.57 -13.17 -4.99
C ALA A 230 7.23 -13.37 -5.70
N LYS A 231 6.50 -14.46 -5.40
CA LYS A 231 5.14 -14.69 -5.91
C LYS A 231 4.15 -13.61 -5.46
N PHE A 232 4.21 -13.18 -4.19
CA PHE A 232 3.42 -12.07 -3.67
C PHE A 232 3.67 -10.79 -4.47
N LEU A 233 4.93 -10.44 -4.72
CA LEU A 233 5.29 -9.27 -5.54
C LEU A 233 4.79 -9.41 -6.97
N ALA A 234 4.89 -10.59 -7.58
CA ALA A 234 4.39 -10.83 -8.92
C ALA A 234 2.87 -10.63 -9.01
N VAL A 235 2.10 -11.07 -8.00
CA VAL A 235 0.65 -10.80 -7.90
C VAL A 235 0.36 -9.31 -7.80
N PHE A 236 1.09 -8.58 -6.96
CA PHE A 236 0.92 -7.13 -6.82
C PHE A 236 1.18 -6.39 -8.14
N LEU A 237 2.29 -6.71 -8.81
CA LEU A 237 2.66 -6.11 -10.09
C LEU A 237 1.63 -6.41 -11.18
N ARG A 238 1.17 -7.68 -11.28
CA ARG A 238 0.10 -8.09 -12.18
C ARG A 238 -1.18 -7.27 -11.97
N GLY A 239 -1.56 -7.02 -10.73
CA GLY A 239 -2.75 -6.25 -10.38
C GLY A 239 -2.72 -4.85 -10.99
N TRP A 240 -1.60 -4.14 -10.90
CA TRP A 240 -1.46 -2.82 -11.49
C TRP A 240 -1.29 -2.85 -13.01
N SER A 241 -0.54 -3.82 -13.55
CA SER A 241 -0.45 -4.05 -14.99
C SER A 241 -1.83 -4.24 -15.61
N TRP A 242 -2.65 -5.11 -15.01
CA TRP A 242 -4.03 -5.35 -15.41
C TRP A 242 -4.92 -4.10 -15.28
N ALA A 243 -4.84 -3.37 -14.17
CA ALA A 243 -5.65 -2.19 -13.93
C ALA A 243 -5.40 -1.07 -14.96
N LYS A 244 -4.15 -0.90 -15.38
CA LYS A 244 -3.77 0.02 -16.46
C LYS A 244 -4.38 -0.38 -17.81
N ALA A 245 -4.42 -1.68 -18.11
CA ALA A 245 -4.98 -2.23 -19.34
C ALA A 245 -6.52 -2.26 -19.34
N ASN A 246 -7.15 -2.31 -18.16
CA ASN A 246 -8.60 -2.47 -17.98
C ASN A 246 -9.20 -1.39 -17.05
N PRO A 247 -9.04 -0.09 -17.35
CA PRO A 247 -9.31 0.99 -16.39
C PRO A 247 -10.78 1.05 -15.94
N ALA A 248 -11.74 0.70 -16.78
CA ALA A 248 -13.16 0.73 -16.43
C ALA A 248 -13.51 -0.34 -15.39
N GLU A 249 -13.08 -1.59 -15.62
CA GLU A 249 -13.31 -2.69 -14.67
C GLU A 249 -12.51 -2.49 -13.39
N ALA A 250 -11.27 -2.00 -13.48
CA ALA A 250 -10.44 -1.69 -12.32
C ALA A 250 -11.11 -0.66 -11.40
N ARG A 251 -11.75 0.38 -11.95
CA ARG A 251 -12.52 1.37 -11.17
C ARG A 251 -13.72 0.74 -10.47
N THR A 252 -14.47 -0.13 -11.16
CA THR A 252 -15.61 -0.83 -10.57
C THR A 252 -15.18 -1.66 -9.37
N LEU A 253 -14.14 -2.48 -9.52
CA LEU A 253 -13.61 -3.29 -8.43
C LEU A 253 -12.98 -2.45 -7.31
N ALA A 254 -12.41 -1.28 -7.63
CA ALA A 254 -11.91 -0.35 -6.64
C ALA A 254 -13.04 0.24 -5.77
N LEU A 255 -14.17 0.60 -6.38
CA LEU A 255 -15.36 1.06 -5.64
C LEU A 255 -15.89 -0.03 -4.70
N GLU A 256 -15.93 -1.28 -5.16
CA GLU A 256 -16.31 -2.43 -4.34
C GLU A 256 -15.35 -2.62 -3.16
N PHE A 257 -14.04 -2.52 -3.40
CA PHE A 257 -13.00 -2.61 -2.37
C PHE A 257 -13.20 -1.56 -1.28
N TYR A 258 -13.40 -0.29 -1.65
CA TYR A 258 -13.61 0.78 -0.68
C TYR A 258 -14.92 0.60 0.09
N LYS A 259 -16.00 0.19 -0.58
CA LYS A 259 -17.27 -0.10 0.07
C LYS A 259 -17.16 -1.25 1.07
N GLN A 260 -16.43 -2.32 0.77
CA GLN A 260 -16.13 -3.41 1.71
C GLN A 260 -15.31 -2.92 2.90
N GLY A 261 -14.42 -1.94 2.70
CA GLY A 261 -13.67 -1.25 3.75
C GLY A 261 -14.48 -0.22 4.55
N GLY A 262 -15.79 -0.09 4.30
CA GLY A 262 -16.67 0.86 4.98
C GLY A 262 -16.54 2.30 4.49
N LEU A 263 -15.98 2.51 3.30
CA LEU A 263 -15.78 3.83 2.71
C LEU A 263 -16.57 3.98 1.40
N GLU A 264 -17.44 4.98 1.36
CA GLU A 264 -18.10 5.38 0.13
C GLU A 264 -17.24 6.41 -0.61
N VAL A 265 -16.87 6.10 -1.84
CA VAL A 265 -16.06 6.93 -2.73
C VAL A 265 -16.88 7.28 -3.96
N SER A 266 -16.98 8.57 -4.29
CA SER A 266 -17.69 9.02 -5.48
C SER A 266 -16.95 8.63 -6.76
N PRO A 267 -17.63 8.57 -7.92
CA PRO A 267 -16.97 8.37 -9.20
C PRO A 267 -15.86 9.40 -9.48
N ARG A 268 -16.08 10.67 -9.15
CA ARG A 268 -15.08 11.75 -9.27
C ARG A 268 -13.86 11.46 -8.40
N ALA A 269 -14.06 11.09 -7.14
CA ALA A 269 -12.98 10.75 -6.23
C ALA A 269 -12.17 9.54 -6.75
N MET A 270 -12.86 8.55 -7.34
CA MET A 270 -12.19 7.39 -7.94
C MET A 270 -11.34 7.77 -9.15
N ASP A 271 -11.80 8.70 -9.99
CA ASP A 271 -10.99 9.20 -11.10
C ASP A 271 -9.73 9.93 -10.60
N GLN A 272 -9.85 10.71 -9.54
CA GLN A 272 -8.71 11.36 -8.89
C GLN A 272 -7.72 10.35 -8.29
N GLU A 273 -8.21 9.27 -7.66
CA GLU A 273 -7.37 8.18 -7.16
C GLU A 273 -6.46 7.63 -8.27
N PHE A 274 -7.01 7.30 -9.42
CA PHE A 274 -6.23 6.75 -10.53
C PHE A 274 -5.32 7.79 -11.21
N ALA A 275 -5.69 9.07 -11.19
CA ALA A 275 -4.91 10.15 -11.82
C ALA A 275 -3.75 10.65 -10.94
N LEU A 276 -3.90 10.65 -9.61
CA LEU A 276 -2.98 11.32 -8.70
C LEU A 276 -1.96 10.40 -8.02
N ARG A 277 -2.09 9.09 -8.20
CA ARG A 277 -1.23 8.09 -7.54
C ARG A 277 -0.48 7.24 -8.54
N PRO A 278 0.69 7.68 -9.04
CA PRO A 278 1.52 6.86 -9.92
C PRO A 278 1.93 5.56 -9.24
N VAL A 279 1.83 4.46 -10.00
CA VAL A 279 2.24 3.11 -9.59
C VAL A 279 3.42 2.64 -10.43
N PHE A 280 4.28 1.83 -9.86
CA PHE A 280 5.54 1.40 -10.45
C PHE A 280 5.44 -0.04 -10.96
N GLY A 281 5.72 -0.26 -12.24
CA GLY A 281 5.84 -1.59 -12.84
C GLY A 281 7.17 -2.25 -12.52
N LEU A 282 7.36 -3.51 -12.93
CA LEU A 282 8.54 -4.31 -12.57
C LEU A 282 9.87 -3.63 -12.94
N ASP A 283 10.01 -3.17 -14.18
CA ASP A 283 11.28 -2.56 -14.63
C ASP A 283 11.56 -1.23 -13.91
N GLU A 284 10.51 -0.48 -13.57
CA GLU A 284 10.64 0.75 -12.78
C GLU A 284 11.00 0.45 -11.32
N GLN A 285 10.39 -0.56 -10.70
CA GLN A 285 10.78 -1.04 -9.36
C GLN A 285 12.26 -1.40 -9.32
N LEU A 286 12.72 -2.19 -10.28
CA LEU A 286 14.14 -2.57 -10.37
C LEU A 286 15.04 -1.33 -10.50
N ARG A 287 14.65 -0.35 -11.32
CA ARG A 287 15.42 0.88 -11.54
C ARG A 287 15.52 1.74 -10.27
N ILE A 288 14.39 1.98 -9.56
CA ILE A 288 14.39 2.85 -8.38
C ILE A 288 15.01 2.21 -7.15
N LEU A 289 15.00 0.88 -7.06
CA LEU A 289 15.62 0.10 -5.97
C LEU A 289 17.10 -0.19 -6.22
N ALA A 290 17.56 -0.08 -7.47
CA ALA A 290 18.95 -0.44 -7.81
C ALA A 290 19.96 0.46 -7.10
N ARG A 291 20.93 -0.17 -6.45
CA ARG A 291 22.11 0.46 -5.87
C ARG A 291 23.29 0.27 -6.82
N GLY A 292 23.80 1.37 -7.40
CA GLY A 292 25.05 1.37 -8.16
C GLY A 292 26.24 1.63 -7.22
N ALA A 293 27.03 2.67 -7.53
CA ALA A 293 28.12 3.12 -6.64
C ALA A 293 27.64 3.82 -5.35
N GLY A 294 26.33 4.03 -5.18
CA GLY A 294 25.75 4.77 -4.05
C GLY A 294 24.36 4.30 -3.69
N ALA A 295 23.65 5.14 -2.93
CA ALA A 295 22.28 4.91 -2.51
C ALA A 295 21.32 4.83 -3.71
N SER A 296 20.30 3.97 -3.62
CA SER A 296 19.21 3.93 -4.59
C SER A 296 18.29 5.16 -4.45
N THR A 297 17.41 5.39 -5.42
CA THR A 297 16.38 6.41 -5.33
C THR A 297 15.49 6.18 -4.10
N VAL A 298 15.12 4.93 -3.85
CA VAL A 298 14.29 4.55 -2.70
C VAL A 298 15.03 4.76 -1.38
N ASP A 299 16.33 4.48 -1.32
CA ASP A 299 17.15 4.78 -0.14
C ASP A 299 17.10 6.27 0.21
N GLY A 300 17.17 7.15 -0.79
CA GLY A 300 17.04 8.60 -0.59
C GLY A 300 15.68 8.99 -0.01
N TRP A 301 14.59 8.47 -0.57
CA TRP A 301 13.23 8.75 -0.05
C TRP A 301 13.05 8.27 1.39
N PHE A 302 13.47 7.06 1.69
CA PHE A 302 13.32 6.48 3.03
C PHE A 302 14.30 7.08 4.03
N GLY A 303 15.48 7.54 3.60
CA GLY A 303 16.41 8.32 4.42
C GLY A 303 15.79 9.63 4.92
N GLU A 304 15.06 10.36 4.07
CA GLU A 304 14.30 11.55 4.46
C GLU A 304 13.16 11.23 5.45
N ILE A 305 12.45 10.11 5.25
CA ILE A 305 11.41 9.63 6.17
C ILE A 305 12.03 9.25 7.53
N GLY A 306 13.14 8.51 7.52
CA GLY A 306 13.85 8.13 8.73
C GLY A 306 14.36 9.36 9.50
N LYS A 307 14.93 10.36 8.78
CA LYS A 307 15.31 11.64 9.36
C LYS A 307 14.10 12.33 10.03
N PHE A 308 12.97 12.42 9.35
CA PHE A 308 11.75 13.00 9.89
C PHE A 308 11.35 12.37 11.22
N ILE A 309 11.22 11.04 11.30
CA ILE A 309 10.78 10.36 12.52
C ILE A 309 11.83 10.40 13.65
N THR A 310 13.11 10.62 13.30
CA THR A 310 14.17 10.92 14.26
C THR A 310 14.05 12.35 14.81
N ASP A 311 13.86 13.33 13.92
CA ASP A 311 13.73 14.74 14.29
C ASP A 311 12.51 15.00 15.21
N VAL A 312 11.42 14.23 15.06
CA VAL A 312 10.26 14.30 15.96
C VAL A 312 10.38 13.42 17.21
N GLY A 313 11.53 12.78 17.41
CA GLY A 313 11.82 11.99 18.61
C GLY A 313 11.12 10.63 18.68
N THR A 314 10.57 10.14 17.57
CA THR A 314 9.87 8.84 17.55
C THR A 314 10.84 7.66 17.57
N ILE A 315 12.02 7.82 16.98
CA ILE A 315 13.14 6.88 17.01
C ILE A 315 14.43 7.61 17.42
N PRO A 316 15.41 6.90 18.02
CA PRO A 316 16.63 7.53 18.56
C PRO A 316 17.62 7.94 17.45
N ALA A 317 17.61 7.29 16.30
CA ALA A 317 18.51 7.56 15.19
C ALA A 317 17.89 7.14 13.86
N ASN A 318 18.28 7.84 12.79
CA ASN A 318 17.87 7.50 11.43
C ASN A 318 18.51 6.16 11.00
N PRO A 319 17.73 5.11 10.72
CA PRO A 319 18.29 3.84 10.30
C PRO A 319 18.87 3.95 8.87
N GLU A 320 19.97 3.27 8.64
CA GLU A 320 20.55 3.18 7.29
C GLU A 320 19.59 2.43 6.34
N PRO A 321 19.08 3.05 5.26
CA PRO A 321 18.06 2.43 4.40
C PRO A 321 18.45 1.06 3.85
N LYS A 322 19.71 0.85 3.51
CA LYS A 322 20.20 -0.45 3.00
C LYS A 322 20.08 -1.60 4.00
N SER A 323 19.88 -1.32 5.27
CA SER A 323 19.73 -2.36 6.31
C SER A 323 18.34 -2.99 6.32
N TYR A 324 17.34 -2.33 5.72
CA TYR A 324 15.94 -2.80 5.74
C TYR A 324 15.21 -2.70 4.39
N ILE A 325 15.86 -2.14 3.36
CA ILE A 325 15.34 -2.10 1.99
C ILE A 325 16.14 -3.07 1.14
N THR A 326 15.46 -3.97 0.41
CA THR A 326 16.10 -4.90 -0.50
C THR A 326 15.37 -5.01 -1.83
N ASP A 327 16.10 -5.15 -2.91
CA ASP A 327 15.61 -5.44 -4.26
C ASP A 327 15.67 -6.93 -4.63
N ASP A 328 16.15 -7.80 -3.72
CA ASP A 328 16.38 -9.21 -3.98
C ASP A 328 15.14 -9.93 -4.49
N PHE A 329 13.96 -9.63 -3.91
CA PHE A 329 12.71 -10.28 -4.29
C PHE A 329 12.18 -9.76 -5.63
N MET A 330 12.36 -8.47 -5.95
CA MET A 330 12.06 -7.93 -7.29
C MET A 330 12.98 -8.54 -8.35
N LYS A 331 14.27 -8.73 -8.03
CA LYS A 331 15.22 -9.44 -8.90
C LYS A 331 14.82 -10.91 -9.09
N ARG A 332 14.29 -11.59 -8.06
CA ARG A 332 13.76 -12.96 -8.21
C ARG A 332 12.55 -12.99 -9.16
N VAL A 333 11.62 -12.05 -9.07
CA VAL A 333 10.50 -11.93 -10.02
C VAL A 333 11.04 -11.73 -11.45
N ALA A 334 12.03 -10.87 -11.63
CA ALA A 334 12.61 -10.59 -12.94
C ALA A 334 13.42 -11.77 -13.53
N ALA A 335 14.10 -12.53 -12.68
CA ALA A 335 14.95 -13.66 -13.07
C ALA A 335 14.17 -14.93 -13.37
N ASP A 336 12.99 -15.14 -12.76
CA ASP A 336 12.11 -16.27 -13.07
C ASP A 336 11.24 -15.94 -14.29
N PRO A 337 11.41 -16.61 -15.44
CA PRO A 337 10.65 -16.30 -16.66
C PRO A 337 9.12 -16.44 -16.48
N LYS A 338 8.68 -17.38 -15.64
CA LYS A 338 7.23 -17.59 -15.37
C LYS A 338 6.67 -16.49 -14.51
N LEU A 339 7.34 -16.12 -13.42
CA LEU A 339 6.90 -15.01 -12.56
C LEU A 339 6.97 -13.67 -13.30
N ARG A 340 8.01 -13.43 -14.09
CA ARG A 340 8.12 -12.22 -14.92
C ARG A 340 6.95 -12.14 -15.90
N ALA A 341 6.71 -13.20 -16.67
CA ALA A 341 5.60 -13.25 -17.63
C ALA A 341 4.24 -13.06 -16.93
N PHE A 342 4.04 -13.66 -15.76
CA PHE A 342 2.84 -13.49 -14.97
C PHE A 342 2.66 -12.05 -14.48
N ALA A 343 3.72 -11.42 -13.92
CA ALA A 343 3.68 -10.07 -13.38
C ALA A 343 3.40 -8.99 -14.44
N THR A 344 3.90 -9.19 -15.68
CA THR A 344 3.89 -8.20 -16.77
C THR A 344 2.95 -8.56 -17.91
N GLU A 345 2.05 -9.53 -17.74
CA GLU A 345 1.18 -10.03 -18.81
C GLU A 345 0.36 -8.93 -19.50
N PHE A 346 -0.04 -7.92 -18.75
CA PHE A 346 -0.87 -6.82 -19.25
C PHE A 346 -0.05 -5.55 -19.56
N ASP A 347 1.25 -5.55 -19.33
CA ASP A 347 2.11 -4.45 -19.75
C ASP A 347 2.11 -4.41 -21.30
N LYS A 348 1.74 -3.26 -21.82
CA LYS A 348 1.58 -3.14 -23.27
C LYS A 348 2.88 -3.45 -23.98
N LYS A 349 2.73 -4.26 -24.99
CA LYS A 349 3.73 -4.48 -26.02
C LYS A 349 3.91 -3.22 -26.88
#